data_d36bba3b4b1b4295f857b5bb8cbecff8
#
_entry.id   d36bba3b4b1b4295f857b5bb8cbecff8
#
_cell.length_a   1.000
_cell.length_b   1.000
_cell.length_c   1.000
_cell.angle_alpha   90.00
_cell.angle_beta   90.00
_cell.angle_gamma   90.00
#
_symmetry.space_group_name_H-M   'P 1'
#
loop_
_entity.id
_entity.type
_entity.pdbx_description
1 polymer ?
#
loop_
_entity_poly.entity_id
_entity_poly.type
_entity_poly.pdbx_seq_one_letter_code
_entity_poly.pdbx_strand_id
1 'polypeptide(L)'
;MTCAFSRFASRAVSAAAVTLATSVAAAPLTITPDVNPAPAGVAISFRFAPKVAATGDSVVFSFGDGASGTIEFNTGCLLFGGCDEIKHAYAGAGVFTVAATGTVGGQAVTGSVQVTITAGAGDKELFVGTGAHLVGFNNVNWRTDLEVQNPGDTRARYLIALLLRDVDNSNPGFEAQFSLDPGKSARYPDLLMTVFGISKGAAAVRVTPIDGQILVNSRTYNQLPTGTYGQFVPAIPRGQAIGWGQDARLIGLAHDPSLASGFRTNIGFVNLSPAPIRVEGDFYLGNGTYLGRKAYDLLPFEFIQIDKAFEQVTPALVDDGYVVVRTTTAGAKFLAYASVTDNVTGDPTYVPAIVPQ
;
A
#
# COMPACT_ATOMS: atom_id res chain seq x y z
N MET A 1 34.55 68.42 70.49
CA MET A 1 33.07 68.39 70.72
C MET A 1 32.39 68.43 69.38
N THR A 2 31.91 67.34 68.90
CA THR A 2 30.94 67.31 67.79
C THR A 2 30.38 65.90 67.72
N CYS A 3 29.10 65.71 68.02
CA CYS A 3 28.34 64.48 67.96
C CYS A 3 28.08 64.12 66.48
N ALA A 4 28.40 62.86 66.09
CA ALA A 4 28.01 62.30 64.82
C ALA A 4 26.74 61.45 65.01
N PHE A 5 25.66 61.77 64.27
CA PHE A 5 24.42 60.99 64.21
C PHE A 5 24.56 59.90 63.20
N SER A 6 24.45 58.63 63.61
CA SER A 6 24.36 57.47 62.79
C SER A 6 22.93 57.28 62.26
N ARG A 7 22.71 57.21 60.94
CA ARG A 7 21.45 56.88 60.32
C ARG A 7 21.35 55.37 60.15
N PHE A 8 20.39 54.71 60.76
CA PHE A 8 20.01 53.34 60.50
C PHE A 8 19.21 53.27 59.17
N ALA A 9 19.76 52.55 58.17
CA ALA A 9 19.00 52.22 56.98
C ALA A 9 18.21 50.94 57.21
N SER A 10 16.89 51.08 57.20
CA SER A 10 15.95 49.96 57.24
C SER A 10 15.98 49.25 55.88
N ARG A 11 16.42 47.98 55.82
CA ARG A 11 16.27 47.11 54.68
C ARG A 11 14.90 46.48 54.65
N ALA A 12 14.07 46.83 53.66
CA ALA A 12 12.84 46.15 53.39
C ALA A 12 13.16 44.78 52.77
N VAL A 13 12.80 43.69 53.42
CA VAL A 13 12.85 42.32 52.90
C VAL A 13 11.58 42.13 52.07
N SER A 14 11.79 42.09 50.71
CA SER A 14 10.72 41.76 49.80
C SER A 14 10.54 40.24 49.82
N ALA A 15 9.45 39.73 50.35
CA ALA A 15 9.05 38.34 50.28
C ALA A 15 8.52 38.05 48.88
N ALA A 16 9.32 37.37 48.06
CA ALA A 16 8.85 36.81 46.81
C ALA A 16 7.93 35.63 47.10
N ALA A 17 6.64 35.78 46.82
CA ALA A 17 5.70 34.69 46.88
C ALA A 17 6.01 33.71 45.72
N VAL A 18 6.60 32.58 46.05
CA VAL A 18 6.74 31.45 45.12
C VAL A 18 5.38 30.77 45.02
N THR A 19 4.64 31.08 43.96
CA THR A 19 3.43 30.32 43.58
C THR A 19 3.90 28.97 43.03
N LEU A 20 3.82 27.92 43.85
CA LEU A 20 3.93 26.54 43.38
C LEU A 20 2.68 26.26 42.53
N ALA A 21 2.88 26.24 41.21
CA ALA A 21 1.88 25.69 40.33
C ALA A 21 1.82 24.17 40.59
N THR A 22 0.82 23.74 41.33
CA THR A 22 0.48 22.31 41.44
C THR A 22 -0.02 21.85 40.10
N SER A 23 0.77 21.06 39.37
CA SER A 23 0.31 20.35 38.18
C SER A 23 -0.78 19.36 38.62
N VAL A 24 -2.02 19.67 38.31
CA VAL A 24 -3.12 18.70 38.49
C VAL A 24 -2.86 17.58 37.48
N ALA A 25 -2.65 16.37 37.97
CA ALA A 25 -2.51 15.21 37.12
C ALA A 25 -3.79 15.01 36.29
N ALA A 26 -3.66 14.71 35.01
CA ALA A 26 -4.81 14.43 34.14
C ALA A 26 -5.61 13.23 34.69
N ALA A 27 -6.93 13.34 34.70
CA ALA A 27 -7.80 12.24 35.11
C ALA A 27 -7.75 11.08 34.06
N PRO A 28 -7.93 9.84 34.48
CA PRO A 28 -7.89 8.71 33.56
C PRO A 28 -9.10 8.74 32.61
N LEU A 29 -8.83 8.57 31.31
CA LEU A 29 -9.82 8.36 30.27
C LEU A 29 -9.78 6.89 29.83
N THR A 30 -10.89 6.18 29.99
CA THR A 30 -11.02 4.80 29.48
C THR A 30 -11.44 4.84 28.02
N ILE A 31 -10.67 4.19 27.14
CA ILE A 31 -10.99 4.04 25.70
C ILE A 31 -11.38 2.58 25.45
N THR A 32 -12.52 2.37 24.80
CA THR A 32 -13.04 1.03 24.51
C THR A 32 -13.32 0.91 23.01
N PRO A 33 -12.57 0.09 22.27
CA PRO A 33 -12.91 -0.28 20.91
C PRO A 33 -14.12 -1.21 20.90
N ASP A 34 -15.01 -1.08 19.90
CA ASP A 34 -16.17 -1.95 19.72
C ASP A 34 -15.78 -3.35 19.21
N VAL A 35 -14.64 -3.45 18.54
CA VAL A 35 -14.05 -4.71 18.06
C VAL A 35 -12.54 -4.71 18.26
N ASN A 36 -12.00 -5.77 18.89
CA ASN A 36 -10.55 -6.01 19.06
C ASN A 36 -10.32 -7.49 19.34
N PRO A 37 -9.60 -8.26 18.46
CA PRO A 37 -8.96 -7.81 17.23
C PRO A 37 -9.95 -7.48 16.09
N ALA A 38 -9.56 -6.56 15.19
CA ALA A 38 -10.32 -6.17 14.02
C ALA A 38 -9.54 -6.44 12.73
N PRO A 39 -10.19 -6.78 11.59
CA PRO A 39 -9.51 -6.87 10.30
C PRO A 39 -9.09 -5.48 9.80
N ALA A 40 -7.96 -5.42 9.08
CA ALA A 40 -7.56 -4.21 8.35
C ALA A 40 -8.64 -3.78 7.35
N GLY A 41 -8.82 -2.47 7.18
CA GLY A 41 -9.86 -1.88 6.35
C GLY A 41 -11.24 -1.79 6.99
N VAL A 42 -11.47 -2.44 8.15
CA VAL A 42 -12.72 -2.33 8.91
C VAL A 42 -12.65 -1.13 9.86
N ALA A 43 -13.67 -0.28 9.84
CA ALA A 43 -13.77 0.84 10.77
C ALA A 43 -14.08 0.35 12.18
N ILE A 44 -13.25 0.77 13.15
CA ILE A 44 -13.41 0.51 14.57
C ILE A 44 -13.99 1.76 15.22
N SER A 45 -15.05 1.62 16.02
CA SER A 45 -15.58 2.70 16.84
C SER A 45 -14.91 2.70 18.20
N PHE A 46 -14.23 3.79 18.53
CA PHE A 46 -13.62 4.01 19.86
C PHE A 46 -14.55 4.85 20.70
N ARG A 47 -15.06 4.26 21.78
CA ARG A 47 -15.85 4.94 22.79
C ARG A 47 -14.96 5.26 23.98
N PHE A 48 -15.33 6.29 24.74
CA PHE A 48 -14.58 6.68 25.92
C PHE A 48 -15.48 7.04 27.10
N ALA A 49 -14.87 7.00 28.28
CA ALA A 49 -15.49 7.40 29.56
C ALA A 49 -14.45 8.12 30.44
N PRO A 50 -14.83 9.13 31.25
CA PRO A 50 -16.20 9.59 31.54
C PRO A 50 -16.79 10.42 30.39
N LYS A 51 -18.14 10.54 30.36
CA LYS A 51 -18.91 11.21 29.30
C LYS A 51 -19.48 12.58 29.70
N VAL A 52 -19.24 13.03 30.92
CA VAL A 52 -19.78 14.29 31.42
C VAL A 52 -18.93 15.44 30.90
N ALA A 53 -19.19 15.84 29.66
CA ALA A 53 -18.49 16.93 28.99
C ALA A 53 -19.27 18.25 29.08
N ALA A 54 -18.59 19.37 28.92
CA ALA A 54 -19.14 20.70 28.80
C ALA A 54 -18.92 21.24 27.39
N THR A 55 -19.73 22.21 26.97
CA THR A 55 -19.51 22.91 25.71
C THR A 55 -18.13 23.57 25.69
N GLY A 56 -17.34 23.30 24.68
CA GLY A 56 -15.95 23.77 24.53
C GLY A 56 -14.89 22.79 25.00
N ASP A 57 -15.27 21.65 25.59
CA ASP A 57 -14.35 20.54 25.83
C ASP A 57 -13.98 19.88 24.50
N SER A 58 -12.82 19.23 24.45
CA SER A 58 -12.38 18.46 23.28
C SER A 58 -11.46 17.31 23.68
N VAL A 59 -11.50 16.22 22.91
CA VAL A 59 -10.59 15.08 23.06
C VAL A 59 -9.95 14.76 21.71
N VAL A 60 -8.62 14.79 21.68
CA VAL A 60 -7.81 14.46 20.51
C VAL A 60 -7.34 13.01 20.64
N PHE A 61 -7.59 12.22 19.59
CA PHE A 61 -7.15 10.83 19.45
C PHE A 61 -5.97 10.76 18.48
N SER A 62 -4.93 10.02 18.87
CA SER A 62 -3.87 9.53 17.99
C SER A 62 -4.05 8.03 17.85
N PHE A 63 -4.16 7.51 16.62
CA PHE A 63 -4.47 6.09 16.37
C PHE A 63 -3.23 5.19 16.30
N GLY A 64 -2.01 5.77 16.39
CA GLY A 64 -0.76 5.01 16.41
C GLY A 64 -0.23 4.61 15.04
N ASP A 65 -0.95 4.92 13.95
CA ASP A 65 -0.56 4.71 12.55
C ASP A 65 -0.22 6.03 11.82
N GLY A 66 -0.10 7.12 12.58
CA GLY A 66 0.12 8.47 12.06
C GLY A 66 -1.16 9.27 11.85
N ALA A 67 -2.32 8.64 11.88
CA ALA A 67 -3.60 9.33 11.82
C ALA A 67 -4.03 9.87 13.19
N SER A 68 -4.83 10.93 13.17
CA SER A 68 -5.44 11.54 14.35
C SER A 68 -6.86 12.01 14.06
N GLY A 69 -7.64 12.21 15.12
CA GLY A 69 -8.98 12.77 15.01
C GLY A 69 -9.36 13.48 16.30
N THR A 70 -10.34 14.39 16.25
CA THR A 70 -10.78 15.19 17.39
C THR A 70 -12.28 15.09 17.55
N ILE A 71 -12.72 14.92 18.78
CA ILE A 71 -14.12 15.11 19.19
C ILE A 71 -14.22 16.45 19.90
N GLU A 72 -15.05 17.35 19.36
CA GLU A 72 -15.37 18.63 19.97
C GLU A 72 -16.77 18.57 20.56
N PHE A 73 -16.90 18.91 21.86
CA PHE A 73 -18.19 18.94 22.56
C PHE A 73 -18.89 20.26 22.32
N ASN A 74 -19.88 20.25 21.44
CA ASN A 74 -20.73 21.40 21.17
C ASN A 74 -22.15 21.14 21.67
N THR A 75 -22.98 22.20 21.73
CA THR A 75 -24.35 22.13 22.23
C THR A 75 -25.21 21.09 21.52
N GLY A 76 -24.99 20.89 20.22
CA GLY A 76 -25.74 19.92 19.43
C GLY A 76 -25.46 18.48 19.84
N CYS A 77 -24.17 18.13 20.00
CA CYS A 77 -23.79 16.78 20.39
C CYS A 77 -24.12 16.47 21.87
N LEU A 78 -24.10 17.45 22.74
CA LEU A 78 -24.49 17.27 24.14
C LEU A 78 -26.00 17.05 24.32
N LEU A 79 -26.82 17.65 23.45
CA LEU A 79 -28.28 17.52 23.50
C LEU A 79 -28.82 16.30 22.75
N PHE A 80 -28.21 15.94 21.63
CA PHE A 80 -28.71 14.90 20.72
C PHE A 80 -27.86 13.62 20.68
N GLY A 81 -26.73 13.61 21.39
CA GLY A 81 -25.76 12.50 21.39
C GLY A 81 -24.82 12.53 20.17
N GLY A 82 -23.86 11.61 20.12
CA GLY A 82 -22.94 11.44 19.00
C GLY A 82 -21.52 11.97 19.21
N CYS A 83 -21.22 12.51 20.40
CA CYS A 83 -19.86 12.92 20.78
C CYS A 83 -19.16 11.91 21.72
N ASP A 84 -19.59 10.68 21.72
CA ASP A 84 -19.03 9.65 22.59
C ASP A 84 -18.25 8.57 21.83
N GLU A 85 -18.11 8.73 20.52
CA GLU A 85 -17.34 7.80 19.69
C GLU A 85 -16.59 8.52 18.56
N ILE A 86 -15.44 7.93 18.18
CA ILE A 86 -14.71 8.29 16.98
C ILE A 86 -14.39 7.01 16.20
N LYS A 87 -14.41 7.08 14.87
CA LYS A 87 -14.16 5.93 14.02
C LYS A 87 -12.83 6.05 13.30
N HIS A 88 -12.10 4.93 13.23
CA HIS A 88 -10.86 4.83 12.46
C HIS A 88 -10.72 3.45 11.83
N ALA A 89 -10.16 3.38 10.62
CA ALA A 89 -9.86 2.15 9.91
C ALA A 89 -8.35 2.08 9.61
N TYR A 90 -7.71 1.02 10.07
CA TYR A 90 -6.29 0.79 9.84
C TYR A 90 -6.05 0.17 8.47
N ALA A 91 -5.08 0.70 7.72
CA ALA A 91 -4.78 0.22 6.37
C ALA A 91 -4.04 -1.14 6.34
N GLY A 92 -3.38 -1.54 7.42
CA GLY A 92 -2.60 -2.78 7.49
C GLY A 92 -2.65 -3.44 8.86
N ALA A 93 -2.27 -4.73 8.89
CA ALA A 93 -2.17 -5.51 10.12
C ALA A 93 -1.07 -4.97 11.04
N GLY A 94 -1.27 -5.07 12.35
CA GLY A 94 -0.31 -4.63 13.37
C GLY A 94 -0.94 -4.50 14.75
N VAL A 95 -0.12 -4.12 15.72
CA VAL A 95 -0.58 -3.72 17.05
C VAL A 95 -0.36 -2.21 17.19
N PHE A 96 -1.45 -1.47 17.39
CA PHE A 96 -1.43 -0.01 17.45
C PHE A 96 -1.82 0.45 18.85
N THR A 97 -1.18 1.51 19.33
CA THR A 97 -1.57 2.18 20.58
C THR A 97 -2.42 3.40 20.24
N VAL A 98 -3.70 3.32 20.56
CA VAL A 98 -4.62 4.46 20.49
C VAL A 98 -4.48 5.26 21.77
N ALA A 99 -4.09 6.51 21.67
CA ALA A 99 -3.98 7.43 22.80
C ALA A 99 -4.96 8.59 22.63
N ALA A 100 -5.53 9.06 23.73
CA ALA A 100 -6.41 10.21 23.73
C ALA A 100 -6.05 11.18 24.85
N THR A 101 -6.09 12.46 24.55
CA THR A 101 -5.83 13.55 25.51
C THR A 101 -6.79 14.72 25.26
N GLY A 102 -7.18 15.42 26.30
CA GLY A 102 -8.09 16.56 26.13
C GLY A 102 -8.68 17.05 27.44
N THR A 103 -9.88 17.63 27.33
CA THR A 103 -10.69 18.07 28.46
C THR A 103 -12.08 17.45 28.43
N VAL A 104 -12.57 17.01 29.57
CA VAL A 104 -13.94 16.51 29.77
C VAL A 104 -14.48 17.05 31.11
N GLY A 105 -15.57 17.82 31.05
CA GLY A 105 -16.11 18.51 32.22
C GLY A 105 -15.14 19.56 32.78
N GLY A 106 -14.34 20.21 31.92
CA GLY A 106 -13.31 21.16 32.30
C GLY A 106 -12.07 20.57 32.99
N GLN A 107 -11.99 19.23 33.10
CA GLN A 107 -10.86 18.51 33.68
C GLN A 107 -9.95 17.95 32.56
N ALA A 108 -8.63 18.10 32.72
CA ALA A 108 -7.68 17.44 31.83
C ALA A 108 -7.80 15.91 31.94
N VAL A 109 -7.86 15.21 30.80
CA VAL A 109 -7.99 13.74 30.73
C VAL A 109 -6.94 13.15 29.81
N THR A 110 -6.53 11.92 30.10
CA THR A 110 -5.65 11.14 29.25
C THR A 110 -5.93 9.65 29.37
N GLY A 111 -5.78 8.91 28.27
CA GLY A 111 -5.96 7.47 28.26
C GLY A 111 -5.32 6.83 27.03
N SER A 112 -5.15 5.52 27.09
CA SER A 112 -4.68 4.74 25.94
C SER A 112 -5.22 3.32 25.97
N VAL A 113 -5.33 2.69 24.78
CA VAL A 113 -5.68 1.28 24.61
C VAL A 113 -4.86 0.70 23.44
N GLN A 114 -4.49 -0.56 23.53
CA GLN A 114 -3.91 -1.28 22.41
C GLN A 114 -5.01 -1.96 21.60
N VAL A 115 -4.92 -1.85 20.28
CA VAL A 115 -5.75 -2.58 19.32
C VAL A 115 -4.88 -3.47 18.45
N THR A 116 -5.33 -4.69 18.25
CA THR A 116 -4.70 -5.65 17.33
C THR A 116 -5.48 -5.64 16.03
N ILE A 117 -4.80 -5.29 14.94
CA ILE A 117 -5.36 -5.34 13.59
C ILE A 117 -4.83 -6.60 12.92
N THR A 118 -5.76 -7.47 12.55
CA THR A 118 -5.44 -8.68 11.78
C THR A 118 -5.40 -8.35 10.29
N ALA A 119 -4.77 -9.22 9.49
CA ALA A 119 -4.82 -9.06 8.04
C ALA A 119 -6.29 -9.01 7.58
N GLY A 120 -6.65 -7.95 6.87
CA GLY A 120 -7.97 -7.81 6.26
C GLY A 120 -8.17 -8.81 5.11
N ALA A 121 -9.39 -9.01 4.67
CA ALA A 121 -9.68 -9.83 3.49
C ALA A 121 -8.85 -9.35 2.27
N GLY A 122 -8.67 -8.03 2.12
CA GLY A 122 -7.85 -7.44 1.07
C GLY A 122 -6.35 -7.73 1.17
N ASP A 123 -5.79 -7.99 2.37
CA ASP A 123 -4.36 -8.33 2.52
C ASP A 123 -4.04 -9.77 2.06
N LYS A 124 -5.07 -10.62 1.93
CA LYS A 124 -4.94 -11.97 1.39
C LYS A 124 -5.03 -12.02 -0.14
N GLU A 125 -5.40 -10.92 -0.78
CA GLU A 125 -5.42 -10.83 -2.24
C GLU A 125 -4.02 -11.04 -2.80
N LEU A 126 -3.96 -11.80 -3.89
CA LEU A 126 -2.74 -12.12 -4.62
C LEU A 126 -2.80 -11.43 -5.98
N PHE A 127 -1.70 -10.82 -6.40
CA PHE A 127 -1.63 -10.10 -7.66
C PHE A 127 -0.51 -10.63 -8.54
N VAL A 128 -0.84 -11.01 -9.76
CA VAL A 128 0.12 -11.28 -10.83
C VAL A 128 0.27 -9.99 -11.64
N GLY A 129 1.49 -9.45 -11.69
CA GLY A 129 1.75 -8.11 -12.22
C GLY A 129 1.48 -7.92 -13.71
N THR A 130 1.46 -9.02 -14.49
CA THR A 130 1.24 -8.97 -15.95
C THR A 130 0.75 -10.30 -16.48
N GLY A 131 -0.10 -10.23 -17.49
CA GLY A 131 -0.56 -11.33 -18.30
C GLY A 131 -1.00 -10.82 -19.67
N ALA A 132 -1.02 -11.70 -20.67
CA ALA A 132 -1.36 -11.31 -22.04
C ALA A 132 -1.97 -12.47 -22.84
N HIS A 133 -2.85 -12.10 -23.76
CA HIS A 133 -3.19 -12.83 -24.97
C HIS A 133 -3.15 -11.84 -26.11
N LEU A 134 -2.01 -11.70 -26.79
CA LEU A 134 -1.84 -10.75 -27.88
C LEU A 134 -0.61 -11.08 -28.74
N VAL A 135 -0.57 -10.49 -29.94
CA VAL A 135 0.62 -10.46 -30.78
C VAL A 135 1.44 -9.22 -30.42
N GLY A 136 2.67 -9.42 -29.96
CA GLY A 136 3.60 -8.37 -29.57
C GLY A 136 4.59 -7.98 -30.68
N PHE A 137 5.64 -7.26 -30.26
CA PHE A 137 6.74 -6.86 -31.15
C PHE A 137 7.39 -8.08 -31.79
N ASN A 138 7.81 -7.99 -33.07
CA ASN A 138 8.35 -9.08 -33.87
C ASN A 138 7.44 -10.31 -33.98
N ASN A 139 6.12 -10.10 -34.02
CA ASN A 139 5.12 -11.18 -34.11
C ASN A 139 5.18 -12.19 -32.95
N VAL A 140 5.72 -11.83 -31.80
CA VAL A 140 5.71 -12.65 -30.60
C VAL A 140 4.26 -12.91 -30.17
N ASN A 141 3.92 -14.15 -29.94
CA ASN A 141 2.54 -14.59 -29.66
C ASN A 141 2.36 -14.86 -28.16
N TRP A 142 2.09 -13.79 -27.41
CA TRP A 142 2.00 -13.83 -25.95
C TRP A 142 0.77 -14.58 -25.45
N ARG A 143 0.98 -15.46 -24.48
CA ARG A 143 -0.04 -16.21 -23.72
C ARG A 143 0.31 -16.21 -22.24
N THR A 144 -0.69 -16.36 -21.38
CA THR A 144 -0.49 -16.44 -19.94
C THR A 144 -1.27 -17.60 -19.35
N ASP A 145 -0.55 -18.50 -18.70
CA ASP A 145 -1.11 -19.55 -17.86
C ASP A 145 -1.13 -19.09 -16.41
N LEU A 146 -2.19 -19.47 -15.67
CA LEU A 146 -2.29 -19.32 -14.23
C LEU A 146 -2.45 -20.69 -13.59
N GLU A 147 -1.78 -20.91 -12.48
CA GLU A 147 -1.93 -22.11 -11.64
C GLU A 147 -2.33 -21.72 -10.23
N VAL A 148 -3.31 -22.43 -9.67
CA VAL A 148 -3.79 -22.24 -8.31
C VAL A 148 -3.78 -23.58 -7.60
N GLN A 149 -3.25 -23.63 -6.37
CA GLN A 149 -3.20 -24.82 -5.54
C GLN A 149 -3.80 -24.52 -4.17
N ASN A 150 -4.61 -25.45 -3.65
CA ASN A 150 -5.11 -25.42 -2.27
C ASN A 150 -4.19 -26.26 -1.37
N PRO A 151 -3.30 -25.67 -0.55
CA PRO A 151 -2.43 -26.40 0.39
C PRO A 151 -3.14 -26.79 1.70
N GLY A 152 -4.36 -26.26 1.92
CA GLY A 152 -5.12 -26.47 3.15
C GLY A 152 -5.81 -27.84 3.22
N ASP A 153 -6.47 -28.05 4.33
CA ASP A 153 -7.26 -29.27 4.67
C ASP A 153 -8.76 -29.10 4.43
N THR A 154 -9.21 -27.90 4.05
CA THR A 154 -10.58 -27.56 3.72
C THR A 154 -10.70 -27.08 2.27
N ARG A 155 -11.91 -27.15 1.70
CA ARG A 155 -12.17 -26.62 0.37
C ARG A 155 -11.89 -25.12 0.34
N ALA A 156 -11.13 -24.65 -0.65
CA ALA A 156 -10.87 -23.24 -0.90
C ALA A 156 -11.80 -22.71 -2.00
N ARG A 157 -12.37 -21.51 -1.81
CA ARG A 157 -13.08 -20.74 -2.84
C ARG A 157 -12.33 -19.45 -3.11
N TYR A 158 -12.29 -19.03 -4.36
CA TYR A 158 -11.59 -17.82 -4.77
C TYR A 158 -12.19 -17.21 -6.02
N LEU A 159 -11.96 -15.92 -6.20
CA LEU A 159 -12.25 -15.16 -7.40
C LEU A 159 -10.97 -14.95 -8.20
N ILE A 160 -11.06 -15.00 -9.52
CA ILE A 160 -10.01 -14.53 -10.44
C ILE A 160 -10.62 -13.35 -11.20
N ALA A 161 -9.97 -12.19 -11.13
CA ALA A 161 -10.36 -10.99 -11.86
C ALA A 161 -9.21 -10.50 -12.74
N LEU A 162 -9.53 -10.03 -13.94
CA LEU A 162 -8.58 -9.35 -14.81
C LEU A 162 -8.62 -7.85 -14.55
N LEU A 163 -7.46 -7.28 -14.28
CA LEU A 163 -7.23 -5.84 -14.20
C LEU A 163 -6.68 -5.41 -15.56
N LEU A 164 -7.58 -4.97 -16.44
CA LEU A 164 -7.23 -4.63 -17.81
C LEU A 164 -6.28 -3.45 -17.86
N ARG A 165 -5.43 -3.44 -18.90
CA ARG A 165 -4.45 -2.37 -19.12
C ARG A 165 -5.14 -1.04 -19.46
N ASP A 166 -4.61 0.05 -18.88
CA ASP A 166 -4.96 1.45 -19.19
C ASP A 166 -6.43 1.80 -18.89
N VAL A 167 -7.06 1.16 -17.89
CA VAL A 167 -8.44 1.43 -17.46
C VAL A 167 -8.60 1.36 -15.93
N ASP A 168 -9.64 2.02 -15.42
CA ASP A 168 -10.11 1.88 -14.04
C ASP A 168 -10.73 0.48 -13.84
N ASN A 169 -10.14 -0.30 -12.92
CA ASN A 169 -10.61 -1.64 -12.59
C ASN A 169 -11.26 -1.72 -11.19
N SER A 170 -11.85 -0.62 -10.70
CA SER A 170 -12.62 -0.62 -9.44
C SER A 170 -13.75 -1.66 -9.47
N ASN A 171 -14.36 -1.84 -10.65
CA ASN A 171 -15.36 -2.86 -10.94
C ASN A 171 -14.88 -3.66 -12.16
N PRO A 172 -14.05 -4.71 -11.96
CA PRO A 172 -13.49 -5.47 -13.07
C PRO A 172 -14.62 -6.16 -13.85
N GLY A 173 -14.66 -5.89 -15.16
CA GLY A 173 -15.68 -6.48 -16.06
C GLY A 173 -15.47 -7.98 -16.31
N PHE A 174 -14.32 -8.52 -15.91
CA PHE A 174 -13.93 -9.92 -16.11
C PHE A 174 -13.55 -10.52 -14.75
N GLU A 175 -14.51 -11.19 -14.13
CA GLU A 175 -14.33 -11.88 -12.85
C GLU A 175 -15.07 -13.22 -12.88
N ALA A 176 -14.46 -14.27 -12.33
CA ALA A 176 -15.03 -15.60 -12.23
C ALA A 176 -14.67 -16.27 -10.90
N GLN A 177 -15.62 -17.01 -10.32
CA GLN A 177 -15.42 -17.73 -9.07
C GLN A 177 -15.09 -19.20 -9.33
N PHE A 178 -14.13 -19.71 -8.55
CA PHE A 178 -13.67 -21.09 -8.60
C PHE A 178 -13.60 -21.71 -7.21
N SER A 179 -13.42 -23.03 -7.17
CA SER A 179 -13.14 -23.74 -5.92
C SER A 179 -12.23 -24.93 -6.15
N LEU A 180 -11.41 -25.27 -5.13
CA LEU A 180 -10.52 -26.42 -5.11
C LEU A 180 -10.69 -27.20 -3.82
N ASP A 181 -10.77 -28.53 -3.93
CA ASP A 181 -10.73 -29.41 -2.78
C ASP A 181 -9.33 -29.44 -2.16
N PRO A 182 -9.18 -29.91 -0.91
CA PRO A 182 -7.90 -30.00 -0.22
C PRO A 182 -6.84 -30.72 -1.05
N GLY A 183 -5.61 -30.15 -1.09
CA GLY A 183 -4.46 -30.70 -1.78
C GLY A 183 -4.53 -30.69 -3.31
N LYS A 184 -5.60 -30.14 -3.91
CA LYS A 184 -5.77 -30.09 -5.37
C LYS A 184 -5.15 -28.81 -5.95
N SER A 185 -4.79 -28.90 -7.24
CA SER A 185 -4.41 -27.75 -8.08
C SER A 185 -5.26 -27.68 -9.35
N ALA A 186 -5.40 -26.47 -9.87
CA ALA A 186 -6.00 -26.20 -11.17
C ALA A 186 -5.07 -25.33 -12.00
N ARG A 187 -4.96 -25.66 -13.28
CA ARG A 187 -4.26 -24.87 -14.30
C ARG A 187 -5.27 -24.24 -15.23
N TYR A 188 -5.10 -22.95 -15.48
CA TYR A 188 -5.85 -22.14 -16.43
C TYR A 188 -4.93 -21.76 -17.58
N PRO A 189 -4.77 -22.62 -18.61
CA PRO A 189 -3.89 -22.35 -19.76
C PRO A 189 -4.49 -21.22 -20.59
N ASP A 190 -3.65 -20.27 -21.03
CA ASP A 190 -4.09 -19.09 -21.79
C ASP A 190 -5.31 -18.40 -21.15
N LEU A 191 -5.16 -18.03 -19.88
CA LEU A 191 -6.21 -17.56 -18.98
C LEU A 191 -7.14 -16.52 -19.62
N LEU A 192 -6.56 -15.51 -20.30
CA LEU A 192 -7.31 -14.40 -20.87
C LEU A 192 -8.31 -14.90 -21.93
N MET A 193 -7.90 -15.85 -22.76
CA MET A 193 -8.75 -16.40 -23.81
C MET A 193 -9.68 -17.50 -23.29
N THR A 194 -9.14 -18.49 -22.58
CA THR A 194 -9.90 -19.70 -22.26
C THR A 194 -10.94 -19.50 -21.16
N VAL A 195 -10.67 -18.59 -20.21
CA VAL A 195 -11.59 -18.29 -19.09
C VAL A 195 -12.45 -17.08 -19.41
N PHE A 196 -11.86 -16.03 -20.01
CA PHE A 196 -12.54 -14.75 -20.14
C PHE A 196 -12.88 -14.35 -21.59
N GLY A 197 -12.47 -15.15 -22.59
CA GLY A 197 -12.80 -14.90 -24.00
C GLY A 197 -12.07 -13.70 -24.61
N ILE A 198 -10.99 -13.20 -23.97
CA ILE A 198 -10.22 -12.06 -24.48
C ILE A 198 -9.20 -12.57 -25.50
N SER A 199 -9.49 -12.32 -26.78
CA SER A 199 -8.64 -12.72 -27.92
C SER A 199 -7.52 -11.73 -28.25
N LYS A 200 -7.53 -10.53 -27.63
CA LYS A 200 -6.47 -9.52 -27.79
C LYS A 200 -6.48 -8.59 -26.57
N GLY A 201 -5.49 -8.73 -25.69
CA GLY A 201 -5.39 -7.86 -24.52
C GLY A 201 -4.20 -8.19 -23.62
N ALA A 202 -3.94 -7.27 -22.69
CA ALA A 202 -3.04 -7.46 -21.55
C ALA A 202 -3.75 -7.05 -20.27
N ALA A 203 -3.45 -7.75 -19.19
CA ALA A 203 -4.04 -7.50 -17.89
C ALA A 203 -3.08 -7.92 -16.77
N ALA A 204 -3.13 -7.27 -15.61
CA ALA A 204 -2.72 -7.90 -14.38
C ALA A 204 -3.85 -8.84 -13.89
N VAL A 205 -3.53 -9.77 -12.98
CA VAL A 205 -4.53 -10.70 -12.45
C VAL A 205 -4.63 -10.52 -10.95
N ARG A 206 -5.85 -10.31 -10.44
CA ARG A 206 -6.17 -10.33 -9.02
C ARG A 206 -6.81 -11.66 -8.68
N VAL A 207 -6.28 -12.37 -7.68
CA VAL A 207 -6.88 -13.59 -7.14
C VAL A 207 -7.26 -13.32 -5.68
N THR A 208 -8.55 -13.35 -5.39
CA THR A 208 -9.12 -13.04 -4.08
C THR A 208 -9.60 -14.32 -3.41
N PRO A 209 -8.93 -14.83 -2.36
CA PRO A 209 -9.45 -15.91 -1.54
C PRO A 209 -10.75 -15.49 -0.86
N ILE A 210 -11.83 -16.28 -1.06
CA ILE A 210 -13.10 -16.12 -0.32
C ILE A 210 -12.99 -16.87 1.00
N ASP A 211 -12.54 -18.11 0.94
CA ASP A 211 -12.25 -18.96 2.10
C ASP A 211 -11.15 -19.99 1.76
N GLY A 212 -10.62 -20.66 2.80
CA GLY A 212 -9.51 -21.60 2.67
C GLY A 212 -8.17 -20.89 2.36
N GLN A 213 -7.20 -21.67 1.91
CA GLN A 213 -5.86 -21.20 1.52
C GLN A 213 -5.61 -21.51 0.06
N ILE A 214 -4.91 -20.62 -0.63
CA ILE A 214 -4.47 -20.83 -2.01
C ILE A 214 -3.05 -20.35 -2.21
N LEU A 215 -2.32 -21.03 -3.09
CA LEU A 215 -1.06 -20.61 -3.68
C LEU A 215 -1.32 -20.34 -5.15
N VAL A 216 -0.68 -19.30 -5.70
CA VAL A 216 -0.87 -18.88 -7.09
C VAL A 216 0.47 -18.65 -7.75
N ASN A 217 0.60 -19.18 -8.95
CA ASN A 217 1.73 -18.93 -9.84
C ASN A 217 1.23 -18.59 -11.24
N SER A 218 2.06 -17.90 -12.02
CA SER A 218 1.77 -17.70 -13.45
C SER A 218 3.00 -17.77 -14.31
N ARG A 219 2.77 -18.00 -15.60
CA ARG A 219 3.79 -17.95 -16.64
C ARG A 219 3.25 -17.18 -17.83
N THR A 220 3.95 -16.12 -18.26
CA THR A 220 3.67 -15.45 -19.53
C THR A 220 4.74 -15.83 -20.54
N TYR A 221 4.32 -16.27 -21.73
CA TYR A 221 5.23 -16.87 -22.71
C TYR A 221 4.84 -16.54 -24.14
N ASN A 222 5.84 -16.60 -25.03
CA ASN A 222 5.68 -16.61 -26.47
C ASN A 222 5.41 -18.04 -26.94
N GLN A 223 4.29 -18.26 -27.60
CA GLN A 223 3.91 -19.54 -28.18
C GLN A 223 4.42 -19.64 -29.63
N LEU A 224 5.36 -20.52 -29.88
CA LEU A 224 5.87 -20.86 -31.22
C LEU A 224 5.45 -22.28 -31.60
N PRO A 225 5.48 -22.63 -32.92
CA PRO A 225 5.26 -24.01 -33.34
C PRO A 225 6.27 -25.00 -32.77
N THR A 226 7.49 -24.55 -32.47
CA THR A 226 8.62 -25.38 -32.02
C THR A 226 8.79 -25.39 -30.50
N GLY A 227 7.99 -24.61 -29.74
CA GLY A 227 8.10 -24.53 -28.29
C GLY A 227 7.68 -23.19 -27.75
N THR A 228 8.08 -22.90 -26.50
CA THR A 228 7.74 -21.65 -25.82
C THR A 228 8.96 -21.00 -25.18
N TYR A 229 9.09 -19.69 -25.34
CA TYR A 229 9.97 -18.83 -24.55
C TYR A 229 9.11 -18.04 -23.55
N GLY A 230 9.51 -17.97 -22.29
CA GLY A 230 8.63 -17.29 -21.34
C GLY A 230 9.25 -17.08 -19.97
N GLN A 231 8.60 -16.22 -19.22
CA GLN A 231 8.98 -15.81 -17.88
C GLN A 231 7.98 -16.31 -16.84
N PHE A 232 8.49 -16.72 -15.69
CA PHE A 232 7.69 -16.92 -14.48
C PHE A 232 7.30 -15.54 -13.94
N VAL A 233 6.02 -15.35 -13.62
CA VAL A 233 5.51 -14.14 -12.99
C VAL A 233 4.89 -14.54 -11.65
N PRO A 234 5.51 -14.17 -10.51
CA PRO A 234 5.00 -14.54 -9.21
C PRO A 234 3.70 -13.82 -8.89
N ALA A 235 2.82 -14.47 -8.14
CA ALA A 235 1.72 -13.81 -7.48
C ALA A 235 2.21 -13.20 -6.16
N ILE A 236 2.04 -11.90 -5.99
CA ILE A 236 2.50 -11.14 -4.82
C ILE A 236 1.30 -10.85 -3.92
N PRO A 237 1.33 -11.25 -2.64
CA PRO A 237 0.33 -10.84 -1.67
C PRO A 237 0.28 -9.31 -1.54
N ARG A 238 -0.92 -8.73 -1.41
CA ARG A 238 -1.10 -7.29 -1.21
C ARG A 238 -0.26 -6.75 -0.04
N GLY A 239 -0.11 -7.54 1.04
CA GLY A 239 0.70 -7.19 2.19
C GLY A 239 2.18 -6.97 1.88
N GLN A 240 2.71 -7.61 0.81
CA GLN A 240 4.10 -7.53 0.35
C GLN A 240 4.32 -6.51 -0.78
N ALA A 241 3.27 -5.81 -1.21
CA ALA A 241 3.37 -4.78 -2.23
C ALA A 241 4.15 -3.57 -1.72
N ILE A 242 4.71 -2.79 -2.64
CA ILE A 242 5.46 -1.56 -2.34
C ILE A 242 4.47 -0.53 -1.79
N GLY A 243 4.73 -0.04 -0.57
CA GLY A 243 3.91 0.97 0.10
C GLY A 243 4.47 2.38 -0.01
N TRP A 244 3.65 3.35 0.38
CA TRP A 244 4.11 4.72 0.55
C TRP A 244 5.27 4.80 1.55
N GLY A 245 6.28 5.63 1.24
CA GLY A 245 7.50 5.78 2.03
C GLY A 245 8.57 4.71 1.76
N GLN A 246 8.32 3.77 0.85
CA GLN A 246 9.28 2.77 0.42
C GLN A 246 9.84 3.10 -0.98
N ASP A 247 11.14 2.92 -1.14
CA ASP A 247 11.84 2.93 -2.42
C ASP A 247 12.17 1.48 -2.82
N ALA A 248 11.64 1.03 -3.95
CA ALA A 248 11.99 -0.28 -4.50
C ALA A 248 12.91 -0.12 -5.72
N ARG A 249 13.62 -1.17 -6.08
CA ARG A 249 14.59 -1.16 -7.19
C ARG A 249 14.31 -2.27 -8.18
N LEU A 250 14.32 -1.90 -9.45
CA LEU A 250 14.38 -2.80 -10.59
C LEU A 250 15.81 -2.78 -11.08
N ILE A 251 16.55 -3.90 -10.99
CA ILE A 251 17.98 -3.98 -11.30
C ILE A 251 18.25 -4.97 -12.44
N GLY A 252 19.42 -4.85 -13.10
CA GLY A 252 19.78 -5.73 -14.22
C GLY A 252 18.98 -5.41 -15.48
N LEU A 253 18.73 -4.13 -15.74
CA LEU A 253 17.96 -3.66 -16.89
C LEU A 253 18.89 -3.28 -18.02
N ALA A 254 18.46 -3.55 -19.27
CA ALA A 254 19.19 -3.20 -20.46
C ALA A 254 18.26 -2.71 -21.58
N HIS A 255 18.75 -1.83 -22.43
CA HIS A 255 17.99 -1.31 -23.57
C HIS A 255 18.88 -0.97 -24.75
N ASP A 256 18.70 -1.67 -25.86
CA ASP A 256 19.30 -1.36 -27.17
C ASP A 256 18.25 -0.65 -28.04
N PRO A 257 18.42 0.65 -28.34
CA PRO A 257 17.46 1.41 -29.13
C PRO A 257 17.39 0.95 -30.60
N SER A 258 18.38 0.20 -31.09
CA SER A 258 18.35 -0.35 -32.45
C SER A 258 17.29 -1.43 -32.63
N LEU A 259 16.92 -2.11 -31.56
CA LEU A 259 15.97 -3.25 -31.51
C LEU A 259 16.34 -4.41 -32.46
N ALA A 260 17.51 -4.38 -33.08
CA ALA A 260 18.02 -5.41 -33.95
C ALA A 260 18.85 -6.47 -33.23
N SER A 261 19.34 -6.12 -32.05
CA SER A 261 20.15 -6.94 -31.15
C SER A 261 19.94 -6.53 -29.69
N GLY A 262 20.62 -7.20 -28.76
CA GLY A 262 20.57 -6.85 -27.35
C GLY A 262 19.17 -7.00 -26.76
N PHE A 263 18.82 -6.13 -25.82
CA PHE A 263 17.60 -6.23 -25.03
C PHE A 263 16.76 -4.95 -25.07
N ARG A 264 15.48 -5.06 -24.76
CA ARG A 264 14.60 -3.95 -24.42
C ARG A 264 13.97 -4.18 -23.07
N THR A 265 13.84 -3.13 -22.27
CA THR A 265 13.19 -3.19 -20.97
C THR A 265 11.80 -2.54 -21.03
N ASN A 266 10.78 -3.32 -20.70
CA ASN A 266 9.44 -2.83 -20.42
C ASN A 266 9.27 -2.76 -18.91
N ILE A 267 8.59 -1.72 -18.39
CA ILE A 267 8.28 -1.57 -16.96
C ILE A 267 6.77 -1.54 -16.77
N GLY A 268 6.26 -2.36 -15.87
CA GLY A 268 4.85 -2.38 -15.53
C GLY A 268 4.59 -1.92 -14.10
N PHE A 269 3.44 -1.27 -13.91
CA PHE A 269 2.92 -0.87 -12.61
C PHE A 269 1.47 -1.35 -12.47
N VAL A 270 1.12 -1.76 -11.26
CA VAL A 270 -0.27 -2.09 -10.89
C VAL A 270 -0.63 -1.32 -9.64
N ASN A 271 -1.63 -0.47 -9.73
CA ASN A 271 -2.21 0.17 -8.55
C ASN A 271 -3.04 -0.86 -7.76
N LEU A 272 -2.70 -1.08 -6.51
CA LEU A 272 -3.46 -1.99 -5.63
C LEU A 272 -4.44 -1.25 -4.71
N SER A 273 -4.65 0.05 -4.94
CA SER A 273 -5.51 0.90 -4.12
C SER A 273 -6.84 1.16 -4.83
N PRO A 274 -7.94 1.31 -4.08
CA PRO A 274 -9.25 1.68 -4.65
C PRO A 274 -9.36 3.17 -5.00
N ALA A 275 -8.26 3.91 -4.94
CA ALA A 275 -8.15 5.32 -5.29
C ALA A 275 -7.01 5.52 -6.30
N PRO A 276 -7.02 6.62 -7.08
CA PRO A 276 -5.90 6.97 -7.93
C PRO A 276 -4.62 7.17 -7.14
N ILE A 277 -3.48 6.76 -7.72
CA ILE A 277 -2.17 6.95 -7.12
C ILE A 277 -1.19 7.53 -8.14
N ARG A 278 -0.13 8.18 -7.63
CA ARG A 278 1.00 8.60 -8.43
C ARG A 278 2.22 7.76 -8.10
N VAL A 279 2.83 7.15 -9.12
CA VAL A 279 4.10 6.44 -9.03
C VAL A 279 5.19 7.18 -9.78
N GLU A 280 6.42 7.11 -9.29
CA GLU A 280 7.59 7.72 -9.92
C GLU A 280 8.69 6.68 -10.11
N GLY A 281 9.45 6.81 -11.21
CA GLY A 281 10.64 6.04 -11.51
C GLY A 281 11.82 6.95 -11.79
N ASP A 282 12.91 6.81 -11.02
CA ASP A 282 14.20 7.43 -11.27
C ASP A 282 15.11 6.45 -12.01
N PHE A 283 15.54 6.80 -13.20
CA PHE A 283 16.34 5.96 -14.09
C PHE A 283 17.82 6.26 -13.94
N TYR A 284 18.64 5.21 -13.90
CA TYR A 284 20.09 5.29 -13.74
C TYR A 284 20.80 4.28 -14.64
N LEU A 285 22.05 4.61 -15.02
CA LEU A 285 23.03 3.63 -15.49
C LEU A 285 23.59 2.83 -14.30
N GLY A 286 24.15 1.64 -14.53
CA GLY A 286 24.76 0.80 -13.51
C GLY A 286 25.88 1.46 -12.70
N ASN A 287 26.57 2.46 -13.28
CA ASN A 287 27.58 3.27 -12.59
C ASN A 287 27.00 4.37 -11.69
N GLY A 288 25.66 4.47 -11.56
CA GLY A 288 24.99 5.48 -10.75
C GLY A 288 24.68 6.79 -11.47
N THR A 289 25.01 6.93 -12.76
CA THR A 289 24.66 8.13 -13.53
C THR A 289 23.14 8.25 -13.65
N TYR A 290 22.58 9.35 -13.16
CA TYR A 290 21.16 9.66 -13.25
C TYR A 290 20.77 10.06 -14.68
N LEU A 291 19.74 9.41 -15.24
CA LEU A 291 19.23 9.66 -16.58
C LEU A 291 17.98 10.54 -16.61
N GLY A 292 17.15 10.47 -15.57
CA GLY A 292 15.92 11.26 -15.50
C GLY A 292 14.84 10.59 -14.67
N ARG A 293 13.75 11.34 -14.40
CA ARG A 293 12.56 10.88 -13.70
C ARG A 293 11.37 10.84 -14.65
N LYS A 294 10.53 9.82 -14.50
CA LYS A 294 9.19 9.75 -15.04
C LYS A 294 8.18 9.52 -13.94
N ALA A 295 6.98 10.07 -14.13
CA ALA A 295 5.89 9.91 -13.21
C ALA A 295 4.64 9.49 -13.98
N TYR A 296 3.83 8.64 -13.34
CA TYR A 296 2.62 8.05 -13.91
C TYR A 296 1.49 8.16 -12.89
N ASP A 297 0.35 8.66 -13.33
CA ASP A 297 -0.87 8.69 -12.53
C ASP A 297 -1.69 7.46 -12.92
N LEU A 298 -1.97 6.59 -11.95
CA LEU A 298 -2.73 5.36 -12.16
C LEU A 298 -4.11 5.49 -11.55
N LEU A 299 -5.13 5.11 -12.31
CA LEU A 299 -6.51 4.97 -11.86
C LEU A 299 -6.64 3.84 -10.82
N PRO A 300 -7.78 3.72 -10.11
CA PRO A 300 -8.00 2.64 -9.17
C PRO A 300 -7.80 1.26 -9.81
N PHE A 301 -6.97 0.41 -9.20
CA PHE A 301 -6.62 -0.94 -9.68
C PHE A 301 -6.14 -1.00 -11.12
N GLU A 302 -5.64 0.10 -11.66
CA GLU A 302 -5.12 0.15 -13.02
C GLU A 302 -3.81 -0.61 -13.16
N PHE A 303 -3.66 -1.32 -14.27
CA PHE A 303 -2.44 -1.88 -14.79
C PHE A 303 -1.94 -1.06 -15.96
N ILE A 304 -0.70 -0.59 -15.91
CA ILE A 304 -0.01 0.03 -17.05
C ILE A 304 1.29 -0.70 -17.36
N GLN A 305 1.69 -0.68 -18.62
CA GLN A 305 3.02 -1.13 -19.04
C GLN A 305 3.64 -0.11 -19.98
N ILE A 306 4.82 0.34 -19.63
CA ILE A 306 5.65 1.25 -20.41
C ILE A 306 6.59 0.40 -21.25
N ASP A 307 6.32 0.32 -22.53
CA ASP A 307 7.16 -0.42 -23.46
C ASP A 307 8.44 0.39 -23.73
N LYS A 308 9.61 -0.29 -23.76
CA LYS A 308 10.92 0.32 -24.00
C LYS A 308 11.19 1.52 -23.08
N ALA A 309 11.03 1.31 -21.78
CA ALA A 309 10.94 2.38 -20.77
C ALA A 309 12.13 3.36 -20.77
N PHE A 310 13.35 2.92 -21.14
CA PHE A 310 14.53 3.80 -21.20
C PHE A 310 14.45 4.83 -22.33
N GLU A 311 13.71 4.60 -23.41
CA GLU A 311 13.53 5.60 -24.48
C GLU A 311 12.89 6.90 -23.97
N GLN A 312 12.21 6.86 -22.82
CA GLN A 312 11.63 8.05 -22.21
C GLN A 312 12.67 9.00 -21.60
N VAL A 313 13.89 8.53 -21.32
CA VAL A 313 14.90 9.29 -20.59
C VAL A 313 16.23 9.39 -21.35
N THR A 314 16.51 8.46 -22.27
CA THR A 314 17.73 8.48 -23.08
C THR A 314 17.52 7.79 -24.43
N PRO A 315 18.09 8.33 -25.53
CA PRO A 315 18.16 7.63 -26.82
C PRO A 315 19.39 6.71 -26.92
N ALA A 316 20.25 6.66 -25.91
CA ALA A 316 21.51 5.90 -25.94
C ALA A 316 21.27 4.44 -25.53
N LEU A 317 22.23 3.59 -25.94
CA LEU A 317 22.34 2.22 -25.45
C LEU A 317 22.51 2.21 -23.92
N VAL A 318 21.81 1.33 -23.25
CA VAL A 318 21.93 1.04 -21.82
C VAL A 318 22.29 -0.43 -21.68
N ASP A 319 23.58 -0.74 -21.46
CA ASP A 319 24.05 -2.11 -21.26
C ASP A 319 23.73 -2.63 -19.85
N ASP A 320 23.76 -1.73 -18.86
CA ASP A 320 23.41 -2.00 -17.47
C ASP A 320 22.73 -0.77 -16.90
N GLY A 321 21.53 -0.97 -16.36
CA GLY A 321 20.73 0.09 -15.78
C GLY A 321 19.86 -0.40 -14.63
N TYR A 322 19.35 0.54 -13.85
CA TYR A 322 18.36 0.27 -12.82
C TYR A 322 17.36 1.43 -12.69
N VAL A 323 16.21 1.12 -12.10
CA VAL A 323 15.18 2.12 -11.82
C VAL A 323 14.77 2.04 -10.35
N VAL A 324 14.75 3.20 -9.67
CA VAL A 324 14.20 3.32 -8.33
C VAL A 324 12.75 3.77 -8.45
N VAL A 325 11.83 2.97 -7.93
CA VAL A 325 10.40 3.22 -8.03
C VAL A 325 9.77 3.48 -6.67
N ARG A 326 8.84 4.42 -6.60
CA ARG A 326 8.12 4.79 -5.38
C ARG A 326 6.73 5.32 -5.70
N THR A 327 5.86 5.37 -4.69
CA THR A 327 4.62 6.16 -4.76
C THR A 327 4.72 7.41 -3.90
N THR A 328 4.21 8.53 -4.42
CA THR A 328 4.08 9.80 -3.68
C THR A 328 2.73 9.94 -3.00
N THR A 329 1.79 9.02 -3.25
CA THR A 329 0.45 9.02 -2.67
C THR A 329 0.46 8.34 -1.31
N ALA A 330 0.10 9.08 -0.26
CA ALA A 330 0.05 8.56 1.11
C ALA A 330 -0.92 7.37 1.24
N GLY A 331 -0.49 6.31 1.93
CA GLY A 331 -1.28 5.10 2.16
C GLY A 331 -1.46 4.19 0.94
N ALA A 332 -0.94 4.56 -0.22
CA ALA A 332 -1.04 3.76 -1.44
C ALA A 332 -0.15 2.52 -1.40
N LYS A 333 -0.58 1.49 -2.12
CA LYS A 333 0.20 0.28 -2.41
C LYS A 333 0.19 0.01 -3.91
N PHE A 334 1.32 -0.44 -4.45
CA PHE A 334 1.46 -0.77 -5.86
C PHE A 334 2.44 -1.93 -6.07
N LEU A 335 2.35 -2.58 -7.23
CA LEU A 335 3.39 -3.47 -7.74
C LEU A 335 4.17 -2.78 -8.83
N ALA A 336 5.45 -3.10 -8.93
CA ALA A 336 6.29 -2.76 -10.07
C ALA A 336 7.11 -3.99 -10.50
N TYR A 337 7.32 -4.11 -11.79
CA TYR A 337 8.17 -5.13 -12.39
C TYR A 337 8.82 -4.58 -13.65
N ALA A 338 9.92 -5.21 -14.08
CA ALA A 338 10.40 -5.05 -15.42
C ALA A 338 10.37 -6.40 -16.18
N SER A 339 10.21 -6.33 -17.50
CA SER A 339 10.40 -7.44 -18.42
C SER A 339 11.52 -7.06 -19.37
N VAL A 340 12.69 -7.68 -19.18
CA VAL A 340 13.87 -7.50 -20.04
C VAL A 340 13.78 -8.56 -21.12
N THR A 341 13.52 -8.13 -22.35
CA THR A 341 13.23 -9.04 -23.46
C THR A 341 14.35 -8.97 -24.50
N ASP A 342 14.90 -10.11 -24.85
CA ASP A 342 15.83 -10.25 -25.96
C ASP A 342 15.16 -9.82 -27.29
N ASN A 343 15.80 -8.91 -28.02
CA ASN A 343 15.20 -8.32 -29.22
C ASN A 343 15.15 -9.29 -30.42
N VAL A 344 16.02 -10.32 -30.41
CA VAL A 344 16.11 -11.30 -31.49
C VAL A 344 15.17 -12.48 -31.28
N THR A 345 15.18 -13.06 -30.08
CA THR A 345 14.41 -14.26 -29.74
C THR A 345 13.01 -13.95 -29.20
N GLY A 346 12.82 -12.76 -28.63
CA GLY A 346 11.63 -12.42 -27.89
C GLY A 346 11.54 -13.12 -26.52
N ASP A 347 12.64 -13.71 -26.03
CA ASP A 347 12.69 -14.36 -24.71
C ASP A 347 12.72 -13.31 -23.60
N PRO A 348 11.74 -13.32 -22.66
CA PRO A 348 11.65 -12.34 -21.59
C PRO A 348 12.26 -12.86 -20.29
N THR A 349 12.85 -11.95 -19.52
CA THR A 349 13.23 -12.15 -18.13
C THR A 349 12.39 -11.23 -17.24
N TYR A 350 11.68 -11.81 -16.27
CA TYR A 350 10.92 -11.06 -15.28
C TYR A 350 11.83 -10.55 -14.16
N VAL A 351 11.79 -9.26 -13.90
CA VAL A 351 12.55 -8.60 -12.82
C VAL A 351 11.56 -8.01 -11.82
N PRO A 352 11.41 -8.60 -10.63
CA PRO A 352 10.58 -8.01 -9.58
C PRO A 352 11.23 -6.76 -9.01
N ALA A 353 10.44 -5.80 -8.57
CA ALA A 353 10.93 -4.69 -7.77
C ALA A 353 11.27 -5.17 -6.35
N ILE A 354 12.45 -4.79 -5.85
CA ILE A 354 12.98 -5.21 -4.55
C ILE A 354 13.07 -3.98 -3.64
N VAL A 355 12.41 -4.04 -2.48
CA VAL A 355 12.58 -3.07 -1.41
C VAL A 355 13.84 -3.46 -0.61
N PRO A 356 14.85 -2.59 -0.49
CA PRO A 356 16.02 -2.86 0.35
C PRO A 356 15.62 -3.09 1.81
N GLN A 357 16.28 -4.05 2.46
CA GLN A 357 16.09 -4.38 3.89
C GLN A 357 16.76 -3.37 4.79
#